data_41d5ef71ec292c6aeed85889a1d42088
#
_entry.id   41d5ef71ec292c6aeed85889a1d42088
#
_cell.length_a   1.000
_cell.length_b   1.000
_cell.length_c   1.000
_cell.angle_alpha   90.00
_cell.angle_beta   90.00
_cell.angle_gamma   90.00
#
_symmetry.space_group_name_H-M   'P 1'
#
loop_
_entity.id
_entity.type
_entity.pdbx_description
1 polymer ?
#
loop_
_entity_poly.entity_id
_entity_poly.type
_entity_poly.pdbx_seq_one_letter_code
_entity_poly.pdbx_strand_id
1 'polypeptide(L)'
;KKTTQEYDAGLELSYELDFFGKLKNMSEADRQNYFASEEARRAVHILLVSNVSQSYFSQQLAYEQLRIARETLKNYEQSYAFVEQQLVTGSTNVLALEQARGQIESTRAEIAKREGDLAQANNALQLVLGTYRALPSEKGMKGGEIAPVKLPPNLSSQILLQRPDIMEAEYQLKAADANIGAARAAFFPSITLTSGLSTSSTELSSLFTSGSGMWNFIPKIEIPIFNAGRNKA
;
A
#
# COMPACT_ATOMS: atom_id res chain seq x y z
N LYS A 1 1.12 19.45 -60.69
CA LYS A 1 1.69 18.54 -59.68
C LYS A 1 1.17 17.15 -59.99
N LYS A 2 2.06 16.21 -60.29
CA LYS A 2 1.67 14.82 -60.53
C LYS A 2 1.62 14.14 -59.15
N THR A 3 0.45 13.76 -58.68
CA THR A 3 0.28 13.01 -57.46
C THR A 3 0.51 11.54 -57.80
N THR A 4 1.51 10.93 -57.19
CA THR A 4 1.76 9.48 -57.27
C THR A 4 1.24 8.86 -55.98
N GLN A 5 0.42 7.84 -56.07
CA GLN A 5 -0.02 7.03 -54.93
C GLN A 5 0.85 5.78 -54.90
N GLU A 6 1.27 5.38 -53.68
CA GLU A 6 2.03 4.17 -53.44
C GLU A 6 1.38 3.45 -52.25
N TYR A 7 1.21 2.16 -52.40
CA TYR A 7 0.62 1.26 -51.39
C TYR A 7 1.70 0.28 -50.94
N ASP A 8 1.94 0.22 -49.64
CA ASP A 8 2.92 -0.67 -49.06
C ASP A 8 2.27 -1.55 -48.00
N ALA A 9 2.66 -2.80 -47.96
CA ALA A 9 2.36 -3.72 -46.87
C ALA A 9 3.60 -4.55 -46.55
N GLY A 10 3.98 -4.65 -45.27
CA GLY A 10 5.19 -5.36 -44.89
C GLY A 10 5.21 -5.83 -43.47
N LEU A 11 6.09 -6.77 -43.21
CA LEU A 11 6.47 -7.24 -41.87
C LEU A 11 7.97 -6.95 -41.70
N GLU A 12 8.32 -6.32 -40.59
CA GLU A 12 9.70 -6.05 -40.20
C GLU A 12 10.01 -6.72 -38.87
N LEU A 13 11.14 -7.42 -38.83
CA LEU A 13 11.69 -8.02 -37.61
C LEU A 13 13.02 -7.35 -37.33
N SER A 14 13.16 -6.77 -36.16
CA SER A 14 14.42 -6.20 -35.62
C SER A 14 14.85 -6.93 -34.39
N TYR A 15 16.10 -7.37 -34.35
CA TYR A 15 16.66 -8.10 -33.20
C TYR A 15 18.05 -7.54 -32.85
N GLU A 16 18.21 -7.08 -31.58
CA GLU A 16 19.50 -6.65 -31.03
C GLU A 16 20.23 -7.85 -30.43
N LEU A 17 21.44 -8.11 -30.90
CA LEU A 17 22.31 -9.18 -30.40
C LEU A 17 22.97 -8.72 -29.09
N ASP A 18 22.65 -9.38 -27.98
CA ASP A 18 23.14 -8.98 -26.66
C ASP A 18 24.48 -9.65 -26.28
N PHE A 19 25.53 -9.32 -27.00
CA PHE A 19 26.87 -9.87 -26.74
C PHE A 19 27.50 -9.34 -25.44
N PHE A 20 27.11 -8.14 -25.03
CA PHE A 20 27.70 -7.46 -23.87
C PHE A 20 26.78 -7.47 -22.65
N GLY A 21 25.64 -8.14 -22.73
CA GLY A 21 24.72 -8.33 -21.61
C GLY A 21 23.91 -7.10 -21.25
N LYS A 22 23.73 -6.12 -22.14
CA LYS A 22 22.90 -4.93 -21.90
C LYS A 22 21.45 -5.31 -21.64
N LEU A 23 20.84 -6.02 -22.59
CA LEU A 23 19.44 -6.43 -22.49
C LEU A 23 19.22 -7.44 -21.38
N LYS A 24 20.16 -8.37 -21.20
CA LYS A 24 20.15 -9.32 -20.09
C LYS A 24 20.13 -8.60 -18.73
N ASN A 25 21.00 -7.63 -18.53
CA ASN A 25 21.07 -6.87 -17.27
C ASN A 25 19.83 -5.97 -17.07
N MET A 26 19.30 -5.36 -18.13
CA MET A 26 18.03 -4.62 -18.06
C MET A 26 16.87 -5.53 -17.65
N SER A 27 16.74 -6.70 -18.28
CA SER A 27 15.74 -7.70 -17.92
C SER A 27 15.88 -8.20 -16.48
N GLU A 28 17.13 -8.37 -16.00
CA GLU A 28 17.38 -8.74 -14.60
C GLU A 28 17.00 -7.61 -13.64
N ALA A 29 17.31 -6.35 -13.97
CA ALA A 29 16.87 -5.20 -13.18
C ALA A 29 15.35 -5.13 -13.04
N ASP A 30 14.63 -5.31 -14.15
CA ASP A 30 13.16 -5.31 -14.15
C ASP A 30 12.59 -6.49 -13.36
N ARG A 31 13.23 -7.65 -13.45
CA ARG A 31 12.86 -8.82 -12.66
C ARG A 31 13.03 -8.58 -11.16
N GLN A 32 14.14 -7.95 -10.75
CA GLN A 32 14.36 -7.60 -9.34
C GLN A 32 13.37 -6.53 -8.86
N ASN A 33 13.04 -5.55 -9.68
CA ASN A 33 11.99 -4.57 -9.40
C ASN A 33 10.61 -5.22 -9.21
N TYR A 34 10.30 -6.26 -10.00
CA TYR A 34 9.08 -7.05 -9.82
C TYR A 34 9.05 -7.72 -8.43
N PHE A 35 10.14 -8.37 -8.01
CA PHE A 35 10.22 -8.98 -6.67
C PHE A 35 10.16 -7.93 -5.56
N ALA A 36 10.79 -6.77 -5.73
CA ALA A 36 10.64 -5.65 -4.80
C ALA A 36 9.16 -5.24 -4.63
N SER A 37 8.41 -5.14 -5.73
CA SER A 37 6.98 -4.81 -5.71
C SER A 37 6.14 -5.88 -4.99
N GLU A 38 6.49 -7.17 -5.11
CA GLU A 38 5.82 -8.24 -4.36
C GLU A 38 6.04 -8.11 -2.85
N GLU A 39 7.27 -7.80 -2.42
CA GLU A 39 7.58 -7.61 -1.00
C GLU A 39 6.96 -6.32 -0.47
N ALA A 40 6.95 -5.22 -1.25
CA ALA A 40 6.22 -4.00 -0.93
C ALA A 40 4.73 -4.28 -0.67
N ARG A 41 4.09 -5.10 -1.52
CA ARG A 41 2.69 -5.54 -1.31
C ARG A 41 2.52 -6.28 0.00
N ARG A 42 3.45 -7.17 0.37
CA ARG A 42 3.41 -7.91 1.65
C ARG A 42 3.57 -6.95 2.84
N ALA A 43 4.49 -5.99 2.75
CA ALA A 43 4.70 -4.97 3.78
C ALA A 43 3.43 -4.12 3.99
N VAL A 44 2.80 -3.65 2.90
CA VAL A 44 1.53 -2.91 2.95
C VAL A 44 0.41 -3.75 3.55
N HIS A 45 0.33 -5.05 3.23
CA HIS A 45 -0.66 -5.95 3.82
C HIS A 45 -0.50 -6.07 5.34
N ILE A 46 0.73 -6.23 5.84
CA ILE A 46 1.03 -6.27 7.28
C ILE A 46 0.64 -4.94 7.93
N LEU A 47 1.00 -3.82 7.31
CA LEU A 47 0.65 -2.48 7.79
C LEU A 47 -0.88 -2.29 7.86
N LEU A 48 -1.60 -2.74 6.84
CA LEU A 48 -3.07 -2.67 6.81
C LEU A 48 -3.68 -3.46 7.97
N VAL A 49 -3.25 -4.71 8.17
CA VAL A 49 -3.72 -5.54 9.29
C VAL A 49 -3.42 -4.88 10.63
N SER A 50 -2.24 -4.28 10.79
CA SER A 50 -1.85 -3.55 12.00
C SER A 50 -2.77 -2.34 12.24
N ASN A 51 -3.03 -1.54 11.20
CA ASN A 51 -3.89 -0.35 11.29
C ASN A 51 -5.35 -0.73 11.61
N VAL A 52 -5.86 -1.79 10.99
CA VAL A 52 -7.21 -2.32 11.30
C VAL A 52 -7.28 -2.76 12.76
N SER A 53 -6.27 -3.52 13.22
CA SER A 53 -6.21 -4.00 14.60
C SER A 53 -6.16 -2.85 15.61
N GLN A 54 -5.33 -1.84 15.34
CA GLN A 54 -5.21 -0.66 16.19
C GLN A 54 -6.53 0.12 16.25
N SER A 55 -7.18 0.34 15.11
CA SER A 55 -8.48 1.04 15.03
C SER A 55 -9.57 0.25 15.76
N TYR A 56 -9.56 -1.08 15.63
CA TYR A 56 -10.49 -1.96 16.35
C TYR A 56 -10.29 -1.87 17.88
N PHE A 57 -9.06 -1.96 18.36
CA PHE A 57 -8.80 -1.82 19.81
C PHE A 57 -9.11 -0.43 20.34
N SER A 58 -8.90 0.62 19.55
CA SER A 58 -9.32 1.98 19.90
C SER A 58 -10.83 2.11 20.03
N GLN A 59 -11.59 1.47 19.13
CA GLN A 59 -13.06 1.40 19.21
C GLN A 59 -13.50 0.65 20.48
N GLN A 60 -12.89 -0.51 20.78
CA GLN A 60 -13.22 -1.28 21.99
C GLN A 60 -12.91 -0.49 23.25
N LEU A 61 -11.80 0.23 23.30
CA LEU A 61 -11.46 1.11 24.41
C LEU A 61 -12.51 2.20 24.62
N ALA A 62 -12.92 2.88 23.55
CA ALA A 62 -13.95 3.92 23.62
C ALA A 62 -15.32 3.35 24.09
N TYR A 63 -15.68 2.16 23.63
CA TYR A 63 -16.88 1.46 24.07
C TYR A 63 -16.84 1.16 25.59
N GLU A 64 -15.73 0.59 26.07
CA GLU A 64 -15.58 0.27 27.50
C GLU A 64 -15.56 1.52 28.38
N GLN A 65 -14.94 2.60 27.93
CA GLN A 65 -14.96 3.89 28.64
C GLN A 65 -16.38 4.45 28.74
N LEU A 66 -17.18 4.37 27.69
CA LEU A 66 -18.57 4.77 27.70
C LEU A 66 -19.41 3.89 28.67
N ARG A 67 -19.18 2.57 28.65
CA ARG A 67 -19.84 1.62 29.55
C ARG A 67 -19.55 1.96 31.01
N ILE A 68 -18.27 2.19 31.35
CA ILE A 68 -17.83 2.56 32.72
C ILE A 68 -18.47 3.90 33.11
N ALA A 69 -18.48 4.91 32.24
CA ALA A 69 -19.10 6.20 32.52
C ALA A 69 -20.60 6.07 32.85
N ARG A 70 -21.34 5.23 32.09
CA ARG A 70 -22.76 4.96 32.34
C ARG A 70 -22.99 4.21 33.66
N GLU A 71 -22.13 3.24 33.99
CA GLU A 71 -22.19 2.57 35.32
C GLU A 71 -21.88 3.54 36.47
N THR A 72 -20.90 4.43 36.25
CA THR A 72 -20.57 5.48 37.25
C THR A 72 -21.76 6.43 37.45
N LEU A 73 -22.46 6.84 36.40
CA LEU A 73 -23.66 7.64 36.51
C LEU A 73 -24.72 6.95 37.40
N LYS A 74 -24.98 5.67 37.14
CA LYS A 74 -25.94 4.88 37.91
C LYS A 74 -25.58 4.84 39.41
N ASN A 75 -24.27 4.71 39.71
CA ASN A 75 -23.79 4.70 41.12
C ASN A 75 -23.96 6.08 41.77
N TYR A 76 -23.70 7.18 41.05
CA TYR A 76 -23.93 8.52 41.55
C TYR A 76 -25.43 8.84 41.74
N GLU A 77 -26.31 8.36 40.87
CA GLU A 77 -27.77 8.50 41.04
C GLU A 77 -28.28 7.74 42.28
N GLN A 78 -27.75 6.55 42.55
CA GLN A 78 -28.04 5.80 43.78
C GLN A 78 -27.51 6.53 45.01
N SER A 79 -26.30 7.09 44.98
CA SER A 79 -25.70 7.87 46.04
C SER A 79 -26.51 9.15 46.35
N TYR A 80 -26.92 9.85 45.30
CA TYR A 80 -27.81 11.03 45.40
C TYR A 80 -29.12 10.70 46.11
N ALA A 81 -29.81 9.64 45.71
CA ALA A 81 -31.04 9.20 46.36
C ALA A 81 -30.84 8.88 47.83
N PHE A 82 -29.71 8.31 48.22
CA PHE A 82 -29.36 8.07 49.60
C PHE A 82 -29.14 9.37 50.41
N VAL A 83 -28.39 10.34 49.85
CA VAL A 83 -28.14 11.67 50.46
C VAL A 83 -29.47 12.46 50.56
N GLU A 84 -30.36 12.36 49.61
CA GLU A 84 -31.70 12.98 49.63
C GLU A 84 -32.54 12.43 50.78
N GLN A 85 -32.50 11.11 50.99
CA GLN A 85 -33.18 10.48 52.11
C GLN A 85 -32.61 10.91 53.48
N GLN A 86 -31.26 11.05 53.58
CA GLN A 86 -30.62 11.57 54.74
C GLN A 86 -30.94 13.04 55.05
N LEU A 87 -31.16 13.87 54.02
CA LEU A 87 -31.59 15.23 54.17
C LEU A 87 -33.01 15.31 54.78
N VAL A 88 -33.92 14.48 54.32
CA VAL A 88 -35.28 14.38 54.86
C VAL A 88 -35.27 13.99 56.34
N THR A 89 -34.37 13.11 56.76
CA THR A 89 -34.21 12.71 58.18
C THR A 89 -33.39 13.68 59.03
N GLY A 90 -32.89 14.77 58.44
CA GLY A 90 -32.03 15.77 59.13
C GLY A 90 -30.61 15.30 59.40
N SER A 91 -30.18 14.17 58.83
CA SER A 91 -28.87 13.58 59.02
C SER A 91 -27.73 14.18 58.14
N THR A 92 -28.09 15.03 57.20
CA THR A 92 -27.18 15.74 56.30
C THR A 92 -27.67 17.15 55.99
N ASN A 93 -26.97 17.90 55.16
CA ASN A 93 -27.29 19.28 54.78
C ASN A 93 -27.47 19.45 53.28
N VAL A 94 -28.05 20.57 52.86
CA VAL A 94 -28.30 20.92 51.46
C VAL A 94 -27.02 20.95 50.61
N LEU A 95 -25.90 21.36 51.22
CA LEU A 95 -24.62 21.41 50.50
C LEU A 95 -24.19 20.02 50.01
N ALA A 96 -24.35 18.98 50.86
CA ALA A 96 -24.04 17.60 50.48
C ALA A 96 -24.92 17.12 49.32
N LEU A 97 -26.21 17.49 49.32
CA LEU A 97 -27.15 17.16 48.26
C LEU A 97 -26.73 17.83 46.91
N GLU A 98 -26.42 19.13 46.93
CA GLU A 98 -25.99 19.85 45.74
C GLU A 98 -24.63 19.37 45.23
N GLN A 99 -23.71 18.94 46.09
CA GLN A 99 -22.47 18.29 45.71
C GLN A 99 -22.72 16.96 44.98
N ALA A 100 -23.60 16.12 45.51
CA ALA A 100 -23.99 14.86 44.86
C ALA A 100 -24.64 15.09 43.49
N ARG A 101 -25.50 16.13 43.38
CA ARG A 101 -26.07 16.56 42.12
C ARG A 101 -25.03 17.02 41.10
N GLY A 102 -24.04 17.79 41.55
CA GLY A 102 -22.92 18.23 40.71
C GLY A 102 -22.12 17.06 40.11
N GLN A 103 -21.93 15.95 40.88
CA GLN A 103 -21.30 14.73 40.34
C GLN A 103 -22.12 14.07 39.24
N ILE A 104 -23.45 14.03 39.36
CA ILE A 104 -24.35 13.52 38.30
C ILE A 104 -24.21 14.34 37.03
N GLU A 105 -24.31 15.67 37.12
CA GLU A 105 -24.23 16.54 35.93
C GLU A 105 -22.85 16.50 35.27
N SER A 106 -21.77 16.45 36.06
CA SER A 106 -20.41 16.26 35.53
C SER A 106 -20.26 14.92 34.80
N THR A 107 -20.83 13.84 35.35
CA THR A 107 -20.77 12.51 34.72
C THR A 107 -21.62 12.45 33.45
N ARG A 108 -22.77 13.14 33.40
CA ARG A 108 -23.56 13.27 32.17
C ARG A 108 -22.79 13.99 31.07
N ALA A 109 -22.07 15.05 31.39
CA ALA A 109 -21.20 15.73 30.43
C ALA A 109 -20.07 14.81 29.93
N GLU A 110 -19.48 14.00 30.82
CA GLU A 110 -18.48 13.00 30.45
C GLU A 110 -19.06 11.92 29.51
N ILE A 111 -20.28 11.42 29.77
CA ILE A 111 -20.95 10.46 28.89
C ILE A 111 -21.13 11.04 27.49
N ALA A 112 -21.61 12.29 27.35
CA ALA A 112 -21.79 12.92 26.06
C ALA A 112 -20.46 13.00 25.28
N LYS A 113 -19.36 13.32 25.99
CA LYS A 113 -18.01 13.29 25.40
C LYS A 113 -17.62 11.88 24.93
N ARG A 114 -17.83 10.85 25.77
CA ARG A 114 -17.48 9.45 25.42
C ARG A 114 -18.33 8.91 24.26
N GLU A 115 -19.56 9.35 24.12
CA GLU A 115 -20.41 9.04 22.94
C GLU A 115 -19.80 9.62 21.66
N GLY A 116 -19.31 10.85 21.72
CA GLY A 116 -18.55 11.47 20.62
C GLY A 116 -17.26 10.72 20.28
N ASP A 117 -16.47 10.35 21.30
CA ASP A 117 -15.23 9.59 21.16
C ASP A 117 -15.51 8.22 20.47
N LEU A 118 -16.56 7.51 20.90
CA LEU A 118 -16.96 6.24 20.29
C LEU A 118 -17.41 6.41 18.83
N ALA A 119 -18.17 7.46 18.53
CA ALA A 119 -18.57 7.75 17.16
C ALA A 119 -17.35 8.02 16.25
N GLN A 120 -16.37 8.76 16.74
CA GLN A 120 -15.11 9.00 16.01
C GLN A 120 -14.31 7.71 15.80
N ALA A 121 -14.19 6.87 16.82
CA ALA A 121 -13.50 5.58 16.72
C ALA A 121 -14.19 4.63 15.72
N ASN A 122 -15.53 4.61 15.69
CA ASN A 122 -16.31 3.87 14.69
C ASN A 122 -16.02 4.35 13.28
N ASN A 123 -16.01 5.66 13.06
CA ASN A 123 -15.73 6.26 11.75
C ASN A 123 -14.29 5.95 11.30
N ALA A 124 -13.32 6.02 12.21
CA ALA A 124 -11.93 5.69 11.92
C ALA A 124 -11.78 4.22 11.50
N LEU A 125 -12.43 3.28 12.19
CA LEU A 125 -12.41 1.87 11.82
C LEU A 125 -13.08 1.62 10.46
N GLN A 126 -14.22 2.25 10.20
CA GLN A 126 -14.91 2.16 8.90
C GLN A 126 -14.05 2.67 7.75
N LEU A 127 -13.32 3.77 7.97
CA LEU A 127 -12.40 4.34 6.97
C LEU A 127 -11.29 3.35 6.61
N VAL A 128 -10.65 2.74 7.60
CA VAL A 128 -9.56 1.78 7.37
C VAL A 128 -10.07 0.49 6.70
N LEU A 129 -11.31 0.07 7.01
CA LEU A 129 -11.95 -1.09 6.37
C LEU A 129 -12.51 -0.79 4.97
N GLY A 130 -12.57 0.48 4.56
CA GLY A 130 -13.16 0.89 3.28
C GLY A 130 -14.66 0.59 3.19
N THR A 131 -15.36 0.57 4.32
CA THR A 131 -16.79 0.24 4.37
C THR A 131 -17.61 1.32 5.08
N TYR A 132 -18.79 1.61 4.56
CA TYR A 132 -19.77 2.49 5.22
C TYR A 132 -20.82 1.71 6.04
N ARG A 133 -20.66 0.39 6.14
CA ARG A 133 -21.60 -0.45 6.88
C ARG A 133 -21.38 -0.25 8.37
N ALA A 134 -22.47 -0.03 9.12
CA ALA A 134 -22.40 -0.01 10.58
C ALA A 134 -21.76 -1.31 11.08
N LEU A 135 -20.67 -1.17 11.81
CA LEU A 135 -20.03 -2.31 12.45
C LEU A 135 -20.75 -2.63 13.74
N PRO A 136 -21.04 -3.90 14.06
CA PRO A 136 -21.65 -4.23 15.33
C PRO A 136 -20.67 -3.88 16.45
N SER A 137 -20.99 -2.82 17.20
CA SER A 137 -20.22 -2.40 18.38
C SER A 137 -20.70 -3.05 19.68
N GLU A 138 -21.55 -4.07 19.58
CA GLU A 138 -22.39 -4.53 20.67
C GLU A 138 -21.71 -5.44 21.71
N LYS A 139 -20.49 -5.85 21.51
CA LYS A 139 -19.78 -6.66 22.51
C LYS A 139 -18.42 -6.08 22.77
N GLY A 140 -18.31 -5.33 23.88
CA GLY A 140 -17.00 -5.02 24.45
C GLY A 140 -16.22 -6.32 24.65
N MET A 141 -14.91 -6.29 24.37
CA MET A 141 -14.05 -7.41 24.70
C MET A 141 -14.07 -7.63 26.21
N LYS A 142 -14.39 -8.84 26.63
CA LYS A 142 -14.22 -9.20 28.04
C LYS A 142 -12.74 -9.16 28.36
N GLY A 143 -12.36 -8.40 29.41
CA GLY A 143 -10.98 -8.35 29.86
C GLY A 143 -10.42 -9.76 30.05
N GLY A 144 -9.32 -10.06 29.35
CA GLY A 144 -8.67 -11.37 29.35
C GLY A 144 -8.75 -12.17 28.03
N GLU A 145 -9.52 -11.72 27.03
CA GLU A 145 -9.60 -12.40 25.74
C GLU A 145 -8.34 -12.19 24.84
N ILE A 146 -7.50 -11.20 25.17
CA ILE A 146 -6.23 -10.98 24.45
C ILE A 146 -5.11 -11.65 25.25
N ALA A 147 -4.77 -12.86 24.88
CA ALA A 147 -3.56 -13.48 25.39
C ALA A 147 -2.33 -12.80 24.76
N PRO A 148 -1.39 -12.27 25.58
CA PRO A 148 -0.17 -11.71 25.03
C PRO A 148 0.62 -12.81 24.31
N VAL A 149 1.01 -12.56 23.07
CA VAL A 149 1.90 -13.45 22.32
C VAL A 149 3.26 -13.47 23.04
N LYS A 150 3.61 -14.61 23.62
CA LYS A 150 4.92 -14.80 24.23
C LYS A 150 5.94 -15.01 23.12
N LEU A 151 6.76 -14.02 22.86
CA LEU A 151 7.90 -14.16 21.95
C LEU A 151 8.99 -15.02 22.64
N PRO A 152 9.60 -15.99 21.90
CA PRO A 152 10.74 -16.74 22.40
C PRO A 152 11.88 -15.79 22.79
N PRO A 153 12.53 -16.00 23.97
CA PRO A 153 13.57 -15.06 24.44
C PRO A 153 14.83 -15.06 23.56
N ASN A 154 15.03 -16.08 22.73
CA ASN A 154 16.23 -16.24 21.87
C ASN A 154 15.87 -16.16 20.37
N LEU A 155 15.07 -15.18 19.97
CA LEU A 155 14.83 -14.91 18.55
C LEU A 155 16.14 -14.49 17.86
N SER A 156 16.58 -15.27 16.87
CA SER A 156 17.73 -14.92 16.06
C SER A 156 17.47 -13.62 15.28
N SER A 157 18.49 -12.75 15.17
CA SER A 157 18.42 -11.55 14.32
C SER A 157 18.19 -11.87 12.83
N GLN A 158 18.42 -13.11 12.41
CA GLN A 158 18.11 -13.57 11.05
C GLN A 158 16.62 -13.44 10.68
N ILE A 159 15.72 -13.37 11.66
CA ILE A 159 14.29 -13.12 11.38
C ILE A 159 14.07 -11.73 10.76
N LEU A 160 14.96 -10.78 11.02
CA LEU A 160 14.89 -9.45 10.41
C LEU A 160 15.08 -9.51 8.89
N LEU A 161 15.88 -10.47 8.39
CA LEU A 161 16.08 -10.68 6.95
C LEU A 161 14.84 -11.24 6.23
N GLN A 162 13.85 -11.72 6.99
CA GLN A 162 12.57 -12.20 6.43
C GLN A 162 11.50 -11.10 6.43
N ARG A 163 11.83 -9.90 6.87
CA ARG A 163 10.91 -8.76 6.84
C ARG A 163 10.70 -8.29 5.40
N PRO A 164 9.46 -8.10 4.96
CA PRO A 164 9.19 -7.70 3.58
C PRO A 164 9.80 -6.35 3.20
N ASP A 165 9.86 -5.38 4.10
CA ASP A 165 10.48 -4.07 3.87
C ASP A 165 12.00 -4.15 3.66
N ILE A 166 12.68 -5.07 4.35
CA ILE A 166 14.10 -5.35 4.16
C ILE A 166 14.34 -6.10 2.84
N MET A 167 13.50 -7.10 2.54
CA MET A 167 13.58 -7.84 1.29
C MET A 167 13.31 -6.95 0.07
N GLU A 168 12.36 -6.02 0.18
CA GLU A 168 12.11 -4.99 -0.84
C GLU A 168 13.38 -4.18 -1.12
N ALA A 169 14.03 -3.64 -0.08
CA ALA A 169 15.27 -2.86 -0.22
C ALA A 169 16.41 -3.69 -0.82
N GLU A 170 16.52 -4.97 -0.46
CA GLU A 170 17.52 -5.89 -1.03
C GLU A 170 17.29 -6.13 -2.53
N TYR A 171 16.03 -6.32 -2.96
CA TYR A 171 15.71 -6.47 -4.37
C TYR A 171 15.95 -5.18 -5.16
N GLN A 172 15.64 -4.01 -4.58
CA GLN A 172 15.96 -2.71 -5.18
C GLN A 172 17.49 -2.54 -5.35
N LEU A 173 18.29 -2.95 -4.37
CA LEU A 173 19.74 -2.96 -4.49
C LEU A 173 20.21 -3.87 -5.63
N LYS A 174 19.68 -5.09 -5.74
CA LYS A 174 20.00 -6.01 -6.85
C LYS A 174 19.61 -5.45 -8.21
N ALA A 175 18.49 -4.74 -8.29
CA ALA A 175 18.06 -4.05 -9.51
C ALA A 175 19.03 -2.92 -9.88
N ALA A 176 19.49 -2.14 -8.89
CA ALA A 176 20.49 -1.10 -9.11
C ALA A 176 21.85 -1.68 -9.59
N ASP A 177 22.30 -2.79 -9.02
CA ASP A 177 23.51 -3.50 -9.45
C ASP A 177 23.40 -4.00 -10.89
N ALA A 178 22.24 -4.56 -11.28
CA ALA A 178 22.00 -4.97 -12.66
C ALA A 178 21.99 -3.76 -13.62
N ASN A 179 21.42 -2.63 -13.22
CA ASN A 179 21.45 -1.38 -14.00
C ASN A 179 22.89 -0.87 -14.22
N ILE A 180 23.78 -1.01 -13.23
CA ILE A 180 25.19 -0.71 -13.40
C ILE A 180 25.80 -1.61 -14.50
N GLY A 181 25.43 -2.89 -14.51
CA GLY A 181 25.83 -3.82 -15.57
C GLY A 181 25.36 -3.37 -16.96
N ALA A 182 24.11 -2.97 -17.07
CA ALA A 182 23.52 -2.45 -18.32
C ALA A 182 24.21 -1.14 -18.76
N ALA A 183 24.48 -0.21 -17.84
CA ALA A 183 25.19 1.04 -18.11
C ALA A 183 26.63 0.79 -18.60
N ARG A 184 27.33 -0.17 -18.02
CA ARG A 184 28.67 -0.59 -18.51
C ARG A 184 28.58 -1.18 -19.91
N ALA A 185 27.59 -2.00 -20.20
CA ALA A 185 27.36 -2.59 -21.51
C ALA A 185 27.09 -1.53 -22.58
N ALA A 186 26.50 -0.38 -22.24
CA ALA A 186 26.21 0.73 -23.15
C ALA A 186 27.48 1.44 -23.71
N PHE A 187 28.68 1.16 -23.17
CA PHE A 187 29.93 1.63 -23.76
C PHE A 187 30.45 0.75 -24.90
N PHE A 188 29.90 -0.45 -25.07
CA PHE A 188 30.29 -1.39 -26.12
C PHE A 188 29.42 -1.22 -27.37
N PRO A 189 29.89 -1.75 -28.55
CA PRO A 189 29.11 -1.71 -29.77
C PRO A 189 27.77 -2.44 -29.63
N SER A 190 26.70 -1.89 -30.18
CA SER A 190 25.44 -2.60 -30.37
C SER A 190 25.35 -3.18 -31.80
N ILE A 191 24.82 -4.38 -31.90
CA ILE A 191 24.63 -5.09 -33.18
C ILE A 191 23.16 -5.39 -33.34
N THR A 192 22.53 -4.78 -34.35
CA THR A 192 21.12 -4.97 -34.66
C THR A 192 21.00 -5.65 -36.01
N LEU A 193 20.16 -6.69 -36.10
CA LEU A 193 19.78 -7.37 -37.29
C LEU A 193 18.34 -6.99 -37.65
N THR A 194 18.14 -6.32 -38.76
CA THR A 194 16.80 -5.99 -39.26
C THR A 194 16.51 -6.80 -40.54
N SER A 195 15.39 -7.49 -40.57
CA SER A 195 14.90 -8.22 -41.71
C SER A 195 13.46 -7.81 -42.01
N GLY A 196 13.19 -7.49 -43.28
CA GLY A 196 11.85 -7.11 -43.72
C GLY A 196 11.40 -7.91 -44.93
N LEU A 197 10.10 -8.21 -44.95
CA LEU A 197 9.37 -8.71 -46.11
C LEU A 197 8.26 -7.71 -46.39
N SER A 198 8.26 -7.13 -47.57
CA SER A 198 7.25 -6.14 -47.97
C SER A 198 6.79 -6.33 -49.41
N THR A 199 5.64 -5.76 -49.70
CA THR A 199 5.12 -5.61 -51.05
C THR A 199 4.82 -4.15 -51.28
N SER A 200 5.14 -3.64 -52.47
CA SER A 200 4.84 -2.25 -52.86
C SER A 200 4.24 -2.20 -54.25
N SER A 201 3.25 -1.34 -54.46
CA SER A 201 2.60 -1.13 -55.73
C SER A 201 1.98 0.26 -55.84
N THR A 202 1.88 0.79 -57.05
CA THR A 202 1.16 2.04 -57.37
C THR A 202 -0.36 1.86 -57.42
N GLU A 203 -0.85 0.61 -57.46
CA GLU A 203 -2.28 0.28 -57.43
C GLU A 203 -2.56 -0.76 -56.34
N LEU A 204 -3.62 -0.54 -55.57
CA LEU A 204 -4.02 -1.45 -54.50
C LEU A 204 -4.33 -2.87 -54.99
N SER A 205 -4.88 -2.99 -56.17
CA SER A 205 -5.23 -4.28 -56.79
C SER A 205 -4.01 -5.14 -57.17
N SER A 206 -2.85 -4.53 -57.33
CA SER A 206 -1.59 -5.20 -57.72
C SER A 206 -0.60 -5.36 -56.56
N LEU A 207 -0.99 -4.99 -55.35
CA LEU A 207 -0.11 -5.03 -54.16
C LEU A 207 0.43 -6.44 -53.84
N PHE A 208 -0.36 -7.49 -54.10
CA PHE A 208 0.03 -8.88 -53.83
C PHE A 208 0.22 -9.72 -55.11
N THR A 209 0.48 -9.08 -56.23
CA THR A 209 0.75 -9.79 -57.47
C THR A 209 2.20 -10.26 -57.56
N SER A 210 2.49 -11.18 -58.46
CA SER A 210 3.85 -11.66 -58.70
C SER A 210 4.75 -10.50 -59.16
N GLY A 211 5.85 -10.26 -58.44
CA GLY A 211 6.81 -9.20 -58.72
C GLY A 211 6.70 -7.96 -57.82
N SER A 212 5.67 -7.83 -56.97
CA SER A 212 5.57 -6.73 -55.97
C SER A 212 6.33 -6.99 -54.69
N GLY A 213 6.76 -8.23 -54.43
CA GLY A 213 7.42 -8.63 -53.21
C GLY A 213 8.89 -8.20 -53.16
N MET A 214 9.30 -7.64 -52.03
CA MET A 214 10.66 -7.27 -51.69
C MET A 214 11.06 -7.87 -50.36
N TRP A 215 12.34 -8.19 -50.21
CA TRP A 215 12.90 -8.57 -48.94
C TRP A 215 14.18 -7.81 -48.68
N ASN A 216 14.47 -7.52 -47.42
CA ASN A 216 15.74 -6.91 -47.03
C ASN A 216 16.31 -7.61 -45.79
N PHE A 217 17.63 -7.54 -45.65
CA PHE A 217 18.35 -7.96 -44.48
C PHE A 217 19.48 -6.97 -44.21
N ILE A 218 19.42 -6.24 -43.11
CA ILE A 218 20.30 -5.12 -42.81
C ILE A 218 20.94 -5.36 -41.44
N PRO A 219 22.15 -5.92 -41.41
CA PRO A 219 22.97 -5.92 -40.19
C PRO A 219 23.52 -4.52 -39.94
N LYS A 220 23.38 -3.99 -38.75
CA LYS A 220 23.90 -2.68 -38.34
C LYS A 220 24.76 -2.86 -37.11
N ILE A 221 25.98 -2.27 -37.12
CA ILE A 221 26.86 -2.15 -35.95
C ILE A 221 26.97 -0.68 -35.62
N GLU A 222 26.70 -0.32 -34.37
CA GLU A 222 26.78 1.04 -33.87
C GLU A 222 27.77 1.10 -32.71
N ILE A 223 28.81 1.94 -32.84
CA ILE A 223 29.86 2.10 -31.85
C ILE A 223 29.78 3.52 -31.29
N PRO A 224 29.49 3.71 -29.99
CA PRO A 224 29.44 5.02 -29.38
C PRO A 224 30.84 5.56 -29.14
N ILE A 225 31.36 6.49 -30.01
CA ILE A 225 32.66 7.10 -29.88
C ILE A 225 32.58 8.33 -28.96
N PHE A 226 31.55 9.14 -29.13
CA PHE A 226 31.35 10.36 -28.33
C PHE A 226 29.86 10.63 -28.18
N ASN A 227 29.41 10.80 -26.92
CA ASN A 227 27.99 11.06 -26.56
C ASN A 227 27.84 12.17 -25.49
N ALA A 228 28.80 13.10 -25.43
CA ALA A 228 28.80 14.24 -24.51
C ALA A 228 28.61 13.86 -23.02
N GLY A 229 29.10 12.66 -22.62
CA GLY A 229 29.02 12.19 -21.23
C GLY A 229 27.73 11.46 -20.86
N ARG A 230 26.77 11.29 -21.76
CA ARG A 230 25.49 10.61 -21.48
C ARG A 230 25.64 9.23 -20.85
N ASN A 231 26.67 8.45 -21.21
CA ASN A 231 26.95 7.14 -20.64
C ASN A 231 27.67 7.20 -19.26
N LYS A 232 28.02 8.41 -18.76
CA LYS A 232 28.66 8.62 -17.45
C LYS A 232 27.68 9.20 -16.42
N ALA A 233 26.55 9.74 -16.87
CA ALA A 233 25.48 10.28 -16.06
C ALA A 233 24.51 9.17 -15.65
#